data_f28301dd7e16f6503d94015a9640380f
#
_entry.id   f28301dd7e16f6503d94015a9640380f
#
_cell.length_a   1.000
_cell.length_b   1.000
_cell.length_c   1.000
_cell.angle_alpha   90.00
_cell.angle_beta   90.00
_cell.angle_gamma   90.00
#
_symmetry.space_group_name_H-M   'P 1'
#
loop_
_entity.id
_entity.type
_entity.pdbx_description
1 polymer ?
#
loop_
_entity_poly.entity_id
_entity_poly.type
_entity_poly.pdbx_seq_one_letter_code
_entity_poly.pdbx_strand_id
1 'polypeptide(L)'
;MSPLNIVILAAGKGTRMVSDKPKVLHTLAGKPLLQHVLDCALSLQPQQVCVVYGHGGEAVPQAMAQYNARFLIQEPQLGTGHAVQQALPYLENDSRTLVLYGDVPLIQHSTLHQMLQAGEGLVLLTVNLDDPTGYGRIVRNAESDVQSIVEQKDASPEQLKIEEVNTGIMLVPTAKLREWLGRLGNNNAQGEYYLTDIVAMAVQQGVPVHTVQPAQRWEVEGINNKMQLATLERVW
;
A
#
# COMPACT_ATOMS: atom_id res chain seq x y z
N MET A 1 6.94 8.52 -20.52
CA MET A 1 6.86 7.89 -19.16
C MET A 1 6.63 6.40 -19.37
N SER A 2 7.24 5.55 -18.53
CA SER A 2 6.95 4.11 -18.55
C SER A 2 5.47 3.86 -18.26
N PRO A 3 4.86 2.82 -18.84
CA PRO A 3 3.49 2.45 -18.53
C PRO A 3 3.28 2.26 -17.02
N LEU A 4 2.10 2.59 -16.52
CA LEU A 4 1.75 2.50 -15.11
C LEU A 4 0.73 1.39 -14.87
N ASN A 5 1.05 0.45 -13.99
CA ASN A 5 0.10 -0.47 -13.40
C ASN A 5 -0.24 -0.01 -11.98
N ILE A 6 -1.45 -0.27 -11.53
CA ILE A 6 -1.87 -0.01 -10.15
C ILE A 6 -2.41 -1.29 -9.52
N VAL A 7 -1.95 -1.60 -8.33
CA VAL A 7 -2.45 -2.70 -7.49
C VAL A 7 -3.02 -2.11 -6.21
N ILE A 8 -4.31 -2.32 -5.97
CA ILE A 8 -5.00 -1.84 -4.77
C ILE A 8 -5.25 -3.02 -3.83
N LEU A 9 -4.68 -2.98 -2.64
CA LEU A 9 -4.83 -4.01 -1.62
C LEU A 9 -6.12 -3.76 -0.81
N ALA A 10 -7.07 -4.67 -0.93
CA ALA A 10 -8.40 -4.59 -0.31
C ALA A 10 -8.81 -5.90 0.39
N ALA A 11 -7.85 -6.82 0.65
CA ALA A 11 -8.11 -8.17 1.17
C ALA A 11 -8.20 -8.25 2.71
N GLY A 12 -7.93 -7.18 3.44
CA GLY A 12 -7.90 -7.17 4.91
C GLY A 12 -9.25 -7.50 5.54
N LYS A 13 -9.24 -8.33 6.59
CA LYS A 13 -10.45 -8.81 7.29
C LYS A 13 -11.28 -7.71 7.95
N GLY A 14 -10.68 -6.57 8.29
CA GLY A 14 -11.40 -5.42 8.88
C GLY A 14 -12.09 -5.70 10.23
N THR A 15 -11.61 -6.65 11.02
CA THR A 15 -12.24 -7.11 12.27
C THR A 15 -12.54 -5.99 13.26
N ARG A 16 -11.70 -4.93 13.27
CA ARG A 16 -11.88 -3.74 14.12
C ARG A 16 -13.05 -2.84 13.72
N MET A 17 -13.66 -3.06 12.54
CA MET A 17 -14.88 -2.34 12.12
C MET A 17 -16.13 -2.87 12.83
N VAL A 18 -16.07 -4.09 13.41
CA VAL A 18 -17.21 -4.75 14.05
C VAL A 18 -18.45 -4.72 13.14
N SER A 19 -18.29 -5.29 11.93
CA SER A 19 -19.30 -5.28 10.87
C SER A 19 -19.06 -6.46 9.92
N ASP A 20 -20.14 -7.04 9.39
CA ASP A 20 -20.07 -8.09 8.35
C ASP A 20 -19.75 -7.51 6.97
N LYS A 21 -19.92 -6.19 6.81
CA LYS A 21 -19.57 -5.48 5.58
C LYS A 21 -18.05 -5.39 5.44
N PRO A 22 -17.47 -5.74 4.27
CA PRO A 22 -16.06 -5.57 4.01
C PRO A 22 -15.60 -4.15 4.33
N LYS A 23 -14.44 -4.00 5.03
CA LYS A 23 -13.92 -2.71 5.49
C LYS A 23 -13.92 -1.65 4.40
N VAL A 24 -13.44 -2.00 3.23
CA VAL A 24 -13.28 -1.09 2.09
C VAL A 24 -14.59 -0.65 1.44
N LEU A 25 -15.72 -1.28 1.81
CA LEU A 25 -17.06 -0.88 1.35
C LEU A 25 -17.78 0.06 2.33
N HIS A 26 -17.25 0.29 3.55
CA HIS A 26 -17.79 1.36 4.40
C HIS A 26 -17.65 2.70 3.68
N THR A 27 -18.57 3.63 3.97
CA THR A 27 -18.67 4.89 3.24
C THR A 27 -18.04 6.04 4.01
N LEU A 28 -17.31 6.87 3.30
CA LEU A 28 -16.84 8.20 3.70
C LEU A 28 -17.48 9.20 2.73
N ALA A 29 -18.13 10.24 3.25
CA ALA A 29 -18.85 11.23 2.44
C ALA A 29 -19.79 10.60 1.40
N GLY A 30 -20.48 9.51 1.78
CA GLY A 30 -21.46 8.82 0.93
C GLY A 30 -20.88 7.86 -0.11
N LYS A 31 -19.56 7.76 -0.27
CA LYS A 31 -18.88 6.84 -1.21
C LYS A 31 -18.10 5.76 -0.45
N PRO A 32 -18.07 4.49 -0.91
CA PRO A 32 -17.19 3.45 -0.37
C PRO A 32 -15.72 3.90 -0.32
N LEU A 33 -14.97 3.48 0.72
CA LEU A 33 -13.55 3.80 0.84
C LEU A 33 -12.76 3.42 -0.42
N LEU A 34 -12.99 2.20 -0.92
CA LEU A 34 -12.33 1.70 -2.14
C LEU A 34 -12.68 2.55 -3.37
N GLN A 35 -13.89 3.12 -3.42
CA GLN A 35 -14.30 3.97 -4.55
C GLN A 35 -13.45 5.24 -4.61
N HIS A 36 -13.18 5.88 -3.47
CA HIS A 36 -12.28 7.05 -3.42
C HIS A 36 -10.88 6.71 -3.95
N VAL A 37 -10.34 5.56 -3.54
CA VAL A 37 -9.02 5.11 -4.01
C VAL A 37 -9.02 4.80 -5.51
N LEU A 38 -10.08 4.14 -6.02
CA LEU A 38 -10.22 3.84 -7.45
C LEU A 38 -10.36 5.13 -8.27
N ASP A 39 -11.16 6.10 -7.83
CA ASP A 39 -11.30 7.40 -8.49
C ASP A 39 -9.93 8.11 -8.61
N CYS A 40 -9.16 8.14 -7.52
CA CYS A 40 -7.82 8.71 -7.50
C CYS A 40 -6.85 7.92 -8.40
N ALA A 41 -6.85 6.60 -8.32
CA ALA A 41 -5.99 5.72 -9.12
C ALA A 41 -6.23 5.89 -10.62
N LEU A 42 -7.48 5.91 -11.05
CA LEU A 42 -7.85 6.05 -12.47
C LEU A 42 -7.54 7.43 -13.03
N SER A 43 -7.49 8.47 -12.18
CA SER A 43 -7.08 9.82 -12.61
C SER A 43 -5.62 9.89 -13.08
N LEU A 44 -4.78 8.91 -12.71
CA LEU A 44 -3.40 8.76 -13.21
C LEU A 44 -3.31 8.10 -14.58
N GLN A 45 -4.44 7.70 -15.19
CA GLN A 45 -4.52 7.05 -16.50
C GLN A 45 -3.65 5.78 -16.60
N PRO A 46 -3.77 4.84 -15.65
CA PRO A 46 -2.98 3.61 -15.65
C PRO A 46 -3.36 2.70 -16.83
N GLN A 47 -2.40 1.88 -17.26
CA GLN A 47 -2.64 0.85 -18.27
C GLN A 47 -3.48 -0.30 -17.70
N GLN A 48 -3.23 -0.66 -16.44
CA GLN A 48 -3.94 -1.74 -15.74
C GLN A 48 -4.19 -1.35 -14.29
N VAL A 49 -5.42 -1.62 -13.80
CA VAL A 49 -5.77 -1.57 -12.37
C VAL A 49 -6.17 -2.97 -11.91
N CYS A 50 -5.52 -3.47 -10.87
CA CYS A 50 -5.86 -4.71 -10.17
C CYS A 50 -6.30 -4.37 -8.74
N VAL A 51 -7.45 -4.88 -8.33
CA VAL A 51 -7.94 -4.82 -6.95
C VAL A 51 -7.84 -6.21 -6.35
N VAL A 52 -6.98 -6.36 -5.33
CA VAL A 52 -6.81 -7.63 -4.62
C VAL A 52 -7.73 -7.64 -3.42
N TYR A 53 -8.76 -8.48 -3.45
CA TYR A 53 -9.74 -8.63 -2.39
C TYR A 53 -9.68 -10.02 -1.75
N GLY A 54 -10.39 -10.23 -0.65
CA GLY A 54 -10.39 -11.54 0.04
C GLY A 54 -11.62 -11.69 0.92
N HIS A 55 -11.62 -11.06 2.10
CA HIS A 55 -12.75 -11.13 3.01
C HIS A 55 -14.00 -10.46 2.42
N GLY A 56 -15.15 -11.12 2.56
CA GLY A 56 -16.43 -10.63 2.05
C GLY A 56 -16.78 -11.12 0.64
N GLY A 57 -15.95 -11.98 0.04
CA GLY A 57 -16.25 -12.65 -1.24
C GLY A 57 -16.60 -11.66 -2.35
N GLU A 58 -17.61 -11.98 -3.15
CA GLU A 58 -18.03 -11.21 -4.32
C GLU A 58 -18.62 -9.81 -4.03
N ALA A 59 -18.82 -9.45 -2.76
CA ALA A 59 -19.39 -8.13 -2.41
C ALA A 59 -18.50 -6.95 -2.91
N VAL A 60 -17.17 -7.11 -2.91
CA VAL A 60 -16.25 -6.06 -3.39
C VAL A 60 -16.33 -5.89 -4.90
N PRO A 61 -16.14 -6.92 -5.75
CA PRO A 61 -16.28 -6.77 -7.19
C PRO A 61 -17.69 -6.33 -7.61
N GLN A 62 -18.76 -6.82 -6.97
CA GLN A 62 -20.13 -6.39 -7.27
C GLN A 62 -20.36 -4.90 -6.97
N ALA A 63 -19.88 -4.41 -5.83
CA ALA A 63 -20.02 -3.00 -5.45
C ALA A 63 -19.20 -2.06 -6.35
N MET A 64 -18.16 -2.57 -7.00
CA MET A 64 -17.25 -1.80 -7.86
C MET A 64 -17.36 -2.17 -9.35
N ALA A 65 -18.44 -2.83 -9.77
CA ALA A 65 -18.62 -3.36 -11.13
C ALA A 65 -18.56 -2.29 -12.24
N GLN A 66 -18.81 -1.00 -11.91
CA GLN A 66 -18.73 0.12 -12.84
C GLN A 66 -17.28 0.50 -13.20
N TYR A 67 -16.28 0.02 -12.47
CA TYR A 67 -14.89 0.35 -12.71
C TYR A 67 -14.22 -0.63 -13.67
N ASN A 68 -13.46 -0.11 -14.62
CA ASN A 68 -12.60 -0.93 -15.47
C ASN A 68 -11.35 -1.36 -14.68
N ALA A 69 -11.54 -2.33 -13.76
CA ALA A 69 -10.50 -2.89 -12.93
C ALA A 69 -10.61 -4.41 -12.90
N ARG A 70 -9.48 -5.10 -12.72
CA ARG A 70 -9.44 -6.54 -12.54
C ARG A 70 -9.50 -6.87 -11.06
N PHE A 71 -10.51 -7.64 -10.66
CA PHE A 71 -10.68 -8.07 -9.27
C PHE A 71 -10.07 -9.45 -9.09
N LEU A 72 -9.16 -9.60 -8.11
CA LEU A 72 -8.36 -10.79 -7.87
C LEU A 72 -8.52 -11.23 -6.42
N ILE A 73 -8.85 -12.49 -6.21
CA ILE A 73 -9.01 -13.02 -4.85
C ILE A 73 -7.66 -13.38 -4.25
N GLN A 74 -7.45 -13.00 -2.98
CA GLN A 74 -6.36 -13.50 -2.15
C GLN A 74 -6.90 -14.53 -1.17
N GLU A 75 -6.63 -15.80 -1.41
CA GLU A 75 -7.02 -16.91 -0.53
C GLU A 75 -5.91 -17.98 -0.51
N PRO A 76 -5.37 -18.36 0.68
CA PRO A 76 -5.54 -17.69 1.98
C PRO A 76 -4.82 -16.33 2.04
N GLN A 77 -5.15 -15.51 3.07
CA GLN A 77 -4.52 -14.22 3.29
C GLN A 77 -3.20 -14.40 4.06
N LEU A 78 -2.10 -14.42 3.33
CA LEU A 78 -0.74 -14.70 3.85
C LEU A 78 0.16 -13.45 3.89
N GLY A 79 -0.41 -12.27 3.99
CA GLY A 79 0.32 -11.00 4.08
C GLY A 79 0.26 -10.15 2.81
N THR A 80 0.83 -8.95 2.89
CA THR A 80 0.76 -7.93 1.83
C THR A 80 1.57 -8.29 0.58
N GLY A 81 2.72 -8.94 0.74
CA GLY A 81 3.50 -9.47 -0.38
C GLY A 81 2.72 -10.54 -1.15
N HIS A 82 2.07 -11.49 -0.44
CA HIS A 82 1.21 -12.48 -1.07
C HIS A 82 0.02 -11.85 -1.80
N ALA A 83 -0.53 -10.76 -1.27
CA ALA A 83 -1.61 -10.03 -1.95
C ALA A 83 -1.14 -9.47 -3.31
N VAL A 84 0.02 -8.81 -3.35
CA VAL A 84 0.57 -8.27 -4.61
C VAL A 84 0.93 -9.38 -5.60
N GLN A 85 1.39 -10.55 -5.12
CA GLN A 85 1.67 -11.71 -5.97
C GLN A 85 0.45 -12.14 -6.81
N GLN A 86 -0.78 -11.97 -6.30
CA GLN A 86 -1.99 -12.30 -7.06
C GLN A 86 -2.15 -11.45 -8.33
N ALA A 87 -1.61 -10.23 -8.32
CA ALA A 87 -1.69 -9.33 -9.47
C ALA A 87 -0.59 -9.56 -10.52
N LEU A 88 0.54 -10.19 -10.16
CA LEU A 88 1.70 -10.34 -11.04
C LEU A 88 1.39 -10.89 -12.44
N PRO A 89 0.51 -11.90 -12.63
CA PRO A 89 0.21 -12.43 -13.96
C PRO A 89 -0.37 -11.39 -14.94
N TYR A 90 -0.88 -10.27 -14.42
CA TYR A 90 -1.58 -9.24 -15.18
C TYR A 90 -0.78 -7.95 -15.34
N LEU A 91 0.44 -7.89 -14.78
CA LEU A 91 1.32 -6.73 -14.84
C LEU A 91 2.39 -6.91 -15.90
N GLU A 92 2.58 -5.93 -16.75
CA GLU A 92 3.63 -5.93 -17.77
C GLU A 92 4.99 -5.57 -17.17
N ASN A 93 6.07 -6.24 -17.61
CA ASN A 93 7.40 -6.05 -17.04
C ASN A 93 7.99 -4.67 -17.32
N ASP A 94 7.76 -4.14 -18.53
CA ASP A 94 8.32 -2.84 -18.97
C ASP A 94 7.51 -1.65 -18.45
N SER A 95 7.04 -1.76 -17.20
CA SER A 95 6.18 -0.79 -16.53
C SER A 95 6.64 -0.51 -15.10
N ARG A 96 5.97 0.45 -14.46
CA ARG A 96 6.07 0.67 -13.01
C ARG A 96 4.75 0.26 -12.36
N THR A 97 4.81 -0.34 -11.18
CA THR A 97 3.62 -0.74 -10.40
C THR A 97 3.50 0.13 -9.17
N LEU A 98 2.38 0.85 -9.08
CA LEU A 98 1.99 1.60 -7.88
C LEU A 98 1.08 0.72 -7.02
N VAL A 99 1.50 0.47 -5.78
CA VAL A 99 0.72 -0.27 -4.78
C VAL A 99 0.00 0.72 -3.89
N LEU A 100 -1.33 0.59 -3.80
CA LEU A 100 -2.23 1.40 -2.98
C LEU A 100 -3.00 0.52 -2.01
N TYR A 101 -3.65 1.14 -1.03
CA TYR A 101 -4.49 0.46 -0.04
C TYR A 101 -5.93 0.97 -0.15
N GLY A 102 -6.89 0.06 -0.26
CA GLY A 102 -8.31 0.36 -0.44
C GLY A 102 -8.99 1.02 0.77
N ASP A 103 -8.29 1.10 1.89
CA ASP A 103 -8.72 1.74 3.13
C ASP A 103 -8.03 3.08 3.43
N VAL A 104 -7.26 3.62 2.46
CA VAL A 104 -6.63 4.96 2.50
C VAL A 104 -7.36 5.88 1.52
N PRO A 105 -8.59 6.32 1.84
CA PRO A 105 -9.50 6.94 0.87
C PRO A 105 -9.13 8.38 0.49
N LEU A 106 -8.33 9.07 1.31
CA LEU A 106 -8.02 10.49 1.11
C LEU A 106 -6.71 10.74 0.38
N ILE A 107 -6.06 9.67 -0.15
CA ILE A 107 -4.84 9.82 -0.94
C ILE A 107 -5.07 10.78 -2.11
N GLN A 108 -4.16 11.74 -2.30
CA GLN A 108 -4.30 12.79 -3.29
C GLN A 108 -3.55 12.46 -4.59
N HIS A 109 -4.16 12.84 -5.71
CA HIS A 109 -3.54 12.75 -7.03
C HIS A 109 -2.17 13.44 -7.08
N SER A 110 -2.04 14.63 -6.48
CA SER A 110 -0.78 15.38 -6.44
C SER A 110 0.34 14.61 -5.77
N THR A 111 0.06 13.94 -4.66
CA THR A 111 1.01 13.12 -3.92
C THR A 111 1.44 11.91 -4.74
N LEU A 112 0.51 11.19 -5.37
CA LEU A 112 0.82 10.08 -6.25
C LEU A 112 1.61 10.55 -7.49
N HIS A 113 1.28 11.70 -8.06
CA HIS A 113 2.01 12.29 -9.18
C HIS A 113 3.46 12.64 -8.80
N GLN A 114 3.69 13.17 -7.58
CA GLN A 114 5.05 13.38 -7.07
C GLN A 114 5.84 12.08 -6.98
N MET A 115 5.21 10.98 -6.53
CA MET A 115 5.86 9.67 -6.53
C MET A 115 6.26 9.22 -7.93
N LEU A 116 5.42 9.45 -8.95
CA LEU A 116 5.74 9.12 -10.34
C LEU A 116 6.96 9.90 -10.87
N GLN A 117 7.23 11.07 -10.31
CA GLN A 117 8.33 11.97 -10.70
C GLN A 117 9.58 11.84 -9.82
N ALA A 118 9.55 11.11 -8.71
CA ALA A 118 10.61 11.07 -7.71
C ALA A 118 11.92 10.39 -8.18
N GLY A 119 11.91 9.78 -9.36
CA GLY A 119 13.09 9.14 -9.95
C GLY A 119 12.85 7.70 -10.39
N GLU A 120 13.94 7.08 -10.86
CA GLU A 120 13.96 5.65 -11.16
C GLU A 120 14.23 4.84 -9.89
N GLY A 121 13.80 3.58 -9.89
CA GLY A 121 13.95 2.68 -8.75
C GLY A 121 12.67 2.54 -7.92
N LEU A 122 12.84 2.22 -6.63
CA LEU A 122 11.74 2.08 -5.67
C LEU A 122 11.42 3.44 -5.05
N VAL A 123 10.14 3.83 -5.01
CA VAL A 123 9.69 5.06 -4.34
C VAL A 123 8.71 4.68 -3.24
N LEU A 124 8.98 5.14 -2.02
CA LEU A 124 8.14 4.93 -0.85
C LEU A 124 7.39 6.22 -0.51
N LEU A 125 6.11 6.11 -0.18
CA LEU A 125 5.39 7.18 0.49
C LEU A 125 5.56 7.01 1.99
N THR A 126 6.25 7.96 2.64
CA THR A 126 6.53 7.95 4.08
C THR A 126 5.86 9.12 4.77
N VAL A 127 5.69 9.04 6.08
CA VAL A 127 5.16 10.15 6.88
C VAL A 127 5.81 10.14 8.27
N ASN A 128 6.02 11.31 8.87
CA ASN A 128 6.46 11.43 10.25
C ASN A 128 5.25 11.52 11.17
N LEU A 129 5.18 10.63 12.17
CA LEU A 129 4.12 10.57 13.16
C LEU A 129 4.67 10.76 14.57
N ASP A 130 3.98 11.56 15.39
CA ASP A 130 4.31 11.73 16.82
C ASP A 130 4.06 10.42 17.60
N ASP A 131 3.09 9.62 17.18
CA ASP A 131 2.85 8.25 17.65
C ASP A 131 2.90 7.28 16.45
N PRO A 132 4.07 6.65 16.18
CA PRO A 132 4.24 5.73 15.07
C PRO A 132 3.77 4.31 15.36
N THR A 133 3.06 4.08 16.47
CA THR A 133 2.60 2.75 16.90
C THR A 133 1.78 2.04 15.82
N GLY A 134 2.16 0.81 15.52
CA GLY A 134 1.46 -0.05 14.55
C GLY A 134 1.95 0.07 13.12
N TYR A 135 2.88 0.98 12.82
CA TYR A 135 3.47 1.15 11.49
C TYR A 135 4.87 0.52 11.38
N GLY A 136 5.27 0.18 10.17
CA GLY A 136 6.66 -0.15 9.84
C GLY A 136 7.55 1.10 9.89
N ARG A 137 8.74 0.98 10.47
CA ARG A 137 9.71 2.07 10.62
C ARG A 137 10.65 2.13 9.43
N ILE A 138 10.91 3.35 8.92
CA ILE A 138 11.93 3.57 7.88
C ILE A 138 13.30 3.63 8.54
N VAL A 139 14.11 2.61 8.30
CA VAL A 139 15.48 2.55 8.81
C VAL A 139 16.42 3.20 7.80
N ARG A 140 17.22 4.18 8.26
CA ARG A 140 18.20 4.90 7.43
C ARG A 140 19.62 4.68 7.93
N ASN A 141 20.59 4.78 7.02
CA ASN A 141 22.02 4.81 7.37
C ASN A 141 22.47 6.22 7.82
N ALA A 142 23.77 6.37 8.10
CA ALA A 142 24.36 7.65 8.53
C ALA A 142 24.28 8.74 7.45
N GLU A 143 24.22 8.36 6.19
CA GLU A 143 24.07 9.22 5.02
C GLU A 143 22.61 9.58 4.72
N SER A 144 21.66 9.13 5.56
CA SER A 144 20.21 9.29 5.42
C SER A 144 19.57 8.48 4.29
N ASP A 145 20.27 7.51 3.70
CA ASP A 145 19.69 6.61 2.72
C ASP A 145 18.84 5.53 3.41
N VAL A 146 17.71 5.20 2.78
CA VAL A 146 16.85 4.11 3.26
C VAL A 146 17.57 2.78 3.15
N GLN A 147 17.58 2.01 4.25
CA GLN A 147 18.17 0.68 4.30
C GLN A 147 17.11 -0.44 4.31
N SER A 148 16.04 -0.23 5.04
CA SER A 148 14.97 -1.21 5.20
C SER A 148 13.72 -0.58 5.81
N ILE A 149 12.63 -1.36 5.80
CA ILE A 149 11.47 -1.12 6.63
C ILE A 149 11.41 -2.25 7.66
N VAL A 150 11.23 -1.90 8.94
CA VAL A 150 11.09 -2.89 10.02
C VAL A 150 9.68 -2.75 10.60
N GLU A 151 8.92 -3.83 10.53
CA GLU A 151 7.55 -3.86 11.05
C GLU A 151 7.52 -3.73 12.58
N GLN A 152 6.45 -3.11 13.11
CA GLN A 152 6.28 -2.84 14.54
C GLN A 152 6.62 -4.02 15.45
N LYS A 153 6.24 -5.25 15.06
CA LYS A 153 6.41 -6.45 15.88
C LYS A 153 7.81 -7.05 15.83
N ASP A 154 8.59 -6.66 14.83
CA ASP A 154 9.95 -7.13 14.60
C ASP A 154 11.00 -6.06 14.97
N ALA A 155 10.54 -4.85 15.35
CA ALA A 155 11.42 -3.71 15.63
C ALA A 155 12.08 -3.80 17.01
N SER A 156 13.38 -3.45 17.07
CA SER A 156 14.12 -3.26 18.32
C SER A 156 13.62 -2.03 19.11
N PRO A 157 13.93 -1.91 20.41
CA PRO A 157 13.58 -0.74 21.21
C PRO A 157 14.08 0.59 20.61
N GLU A 158 15.25 0.58 19.95
CA GLU A 158 15.81 1.75 19.29
C GLU A 158 15.03 2.07 18.01
N GLN A 159 14.69 1.06 17.21
CA GLN A 159 13.90 1.23 15.99
C GLN A 159 12.48 1.71 16.28
N LEU A 160 11.88 1.31 17.40
CA LEU A 160 10.56 1.79 17.82
C LEU A 160 10.50 3.30 18.07
N LYS A 161 11.65 3.97 18.30
CA LYS A 161 11.75 5.43 18.49
C LYS A 161 11.75 6.22 17.16
N ILE A 162 11.87 5.53 16.03
CA ILE A 162 11.83 6.17 14.71
C ILE A 162 10.41 6.67 14.44
N GLU A 163 10.28 7.95 14.14
CA GLU A 163 9.00 8.61 13.84
C GLU A 163 8.62 8.52 12.36
N GLU A 164 9.61 8.33 11.47
CA GLU A 164 9.33 8.14 10.05
C GLU A 164 8.82 6.73 9.79
N VAL A 165 7.60 6.65 9.26
CA VAL A 165 6.91 5.38 9.04
C VAL A 165 6.56 5.16 7.57
N ASN A 166 6.44 3.88 7.22
CA ASN A 166 5.94 3.43 5.94
C ASN A 166 4.42 3.52 5.90
N THR A 167 3.86 4.16 4.89
CA THR A 167 2.41 4.19 4.67
C THR A 167 1.89 2.93 3.98
N GLY A 168 2.80 2.09 3.45
CA GLY A 168 2.50 0.95 2.60
C GLY A 168 2.43 1.31 1.11
N ILE A 169 2.13 2.55 0.77
CA ILE A 169 2.06 3.01 -0.62
C ILE A 169 3.47 3.09 -1.20
N MET A 170 3.68 2.42 -2.34
CA MET A 170 4.98 2.37 -2.99
C MET A 170 4.86 2.25 -4.51
N LEU A 171 5.85 2.75 -5.22
CA LEU A 171 5.99 2.65 -6.67
C LEU A 171 7.27 1.87 -6.99
N VAL A 172 7.14 0.79 -7.76
CA VAL A 172 8.20 -0.20 -7.97
C VAL A 172 8.35 -0.49 -9.47
N PRO A 173 9.57 -0.61 -10.02
CA PRO A 173 9.75 -1.18 -11.35
C PRO A 173 9.18 -2.61 -11.39
N THR A 174 8.24 -2.89 -12.30
CA THR A 174 7.46 -4.13 -12.27
C THR A 174 8.33 -5.39 -12.43
N ALA A 175 9.37 -5.34 -13.27
CA ALA A 175 10.30 -6.45 -13.40
C ALA A 175 11.02 -6.77 -12.06
N LYS A 176 11.42 -5.73 -11.31
CA LYS A 176 12.04 -5.88 -9.99
C LYS A 176 11.05 -6.35 -8.94
N LEU A 177 9.83 -5.81 -8.96
CA LEU A 177 8.75 -6.28 -8.08
C LEU A 177 8.52 -7.78 -8.23
N ARG A 178 8.45 -8.28 -9.46
CA ARG A 178 8.28 -9.70 -9.77
C ARG A 178 9.44 -10.55 -9.22
N GLU A 179 10.69 -10.11 -9.45
CA GLU A 179 11.89 -10.77 -8.95
C GLU A 179 11.85 -10.88 -7.41
N TRP A 180 11.61 -9.75 -6.73
CA TRP A 180 11.66 -9.68 -5.27
C TRP A 180 10.52 -10.43 -4.61
N LEU A 181 9.29 -10.33 -5.14
CA LEU A 181 8.14 -11.09 -4.61
C LEU A 181 8.34 -12.60 -4.70
N GLY A 182 9.07 -13.09 -5.72
CA GLY A 182 9.43 -14.50 -5.83
C GLY A 182 10.43 -14.99 -4.78
N ARG A 183 11.07 -14.07 -4.04
CA ARG A 183 12.10 -14.35 -3.02
C ARG A 183 11.62 -14.05 -1.60
N LEU A 184 10.40 -13.56 -1.42
CA LEU A 184 9.86 -13.28 -0.09
C LEU A 184 9.80 -14.54 0.77
N GLY A 185 10.25 -14.40 2.02
CA GLY A 185 10.03 -15.38 3.08
C GLY A 185 8.89 -14.94 4.02
N ASN A 186 8.55 -15.82 4.95
CA ASN A 186 7.57 -15.56 6.00
C ASN A 186 8.14 -15.81 7.40
N ASN A 187 9.46 -15.82 7.55
CA ASN A 187 10.14 -16.01 8.83
C ASN A 187 10.21 -14.69 9.61
N ASN A 188 9.06 -14.24 10.11
CA ASN A 188 8.88 -13.01 10.88
C ASN A 188 7.83 -13.22 11.98
N ALA A 189 7.62 -12.22 12.85
CA ALA A 189 6.74 -12.30 14.01
C ALA A 189 5.27 -12.63 13.66
N GLN A 190 4.82 -12.43 12.44
CA GLN A 190 3.45 -12.70 12.00
C GLN A 190 3.33 -13.96 11.13
N GLY A 191 4.45 -14.53 10.66
CA GLY A 191 4.44 -15.66 9.71
C GLY A 191 3.89 -15.28 8.33
N GLU A 192 3.95 -13.99 7.95
CA GLU A 192 3.38 -13.45 6.73
C GLU A 192 4.45 -13.05 5.72
N TYR A 193 4.10 -13.03 4.44
CA TYR A 193 4.95 -12.47 3.37
C TYR A 193 4.82 -10.94 3.37
N TYR A 194 5.80 -10.27 3.98
CA TYR A 194 5.80 -8.81 4.07
C TYR A 194 6.23 -8.18 2.74
N LEU A 195 5.38 -7.32 2.18
CA LEU A 195 5.76 -6.54 1.00
C LEU A 195 6.96 -5.62 1.31
N THR A 196 7.07 -5.15 2.53
CA THR A 196 8.12 -4.24 2.99
C THR A 196 9.54 -4.82 2.90
N ASP A 197 9.68 -6.15 2.85
CA ASP A 197 10.98 -6.81 2.71
C ASP A 197 11.66 -6.52 1.36
N ILE A 198 10.88 -6.14 0.32
CA ILE A 198 11.46 -5.78 -0.98
C ILE A 198 12.37 -4.55 -0.90
N VAL A 199 12.22 -3.70 0.12
CA VAL A 199 13.06 -2.50 0.31
C VAL A 199 14.51 -2.90 0.61
N ALA A 200 14.71 -3.83 1.54
CA ALA A 200 16.04 -4.36 1.82
C ALA A 200 16.66 -5.08 0.60
N MET A 201 15.84 -5.77 -0.20
CA MET A 201 16.29 -6.41 -1.44
C MET A 201 16.70 -5.38 -2.49
N ALA A 202 15.97 -4.24 -2.61
CA ALA A 202 16.34 -3.14 -3.50
C ALA A 202 17.71 -2.55 -3.11
N VAL A 203 17.90 -2.26 -1.82
CA VAL A 203 19.18 -1.73 -1.29
C VAL A 203 20.32 -2.71 -1.55
N GLN A 204 20.13 -4.00 -1.27
CA GLN A 204 21.15 -5.04 -1.52
C GLN A 204 21.55 -5.14 -2.99
N GLN A 205 20.65 -4.85 -3.91
CA GLN A 205 20.91 -4.87 -5.35
C GLN A 205 21.39 -3.52 -5.90
N GLY A 206 21.59 -2.50 -5.05
CA GLY A 206 21.98 -1.16 -5.49
C GLY A 206 20.90 -0.43 -6.29
N VAL A 207 19.63 -0.84 -6.15
CA VAL A 207 18.50 -0.12 -6.76
C VAL A 207 18.17 1.08 -5.90
N PRO A 208 18.11 2.30 -6.47
CA PRO A 208 17.79 3.50 -5.69
C PRO A 208 16.44 3.39 -4.97
N VAL A 209 16.40 3.86 -3.72
CA VAL A 209 15.17 3.95 -2.91
C VAL A 209 14.93 5.41 -2.57
N HIS A 210 13.88 5.97 -3.16
CA HIS A 210 13.46 7.35 -2.93
C HIS A 210 12.30 7.39 -1.94
N THR A 211 12.15 8.51 -1.24
CA THR A 211 10.99 8.75 -0.36
C THR A 211 10.27 10.03 -0.79
N VAL A 212 8.96 10.01 -0.71
CA VAL A 212 8.06 11.16 -0.88
C VAL A 212 7.22 11.26 0.38
N GLN A 213 6.91 12.47 0.82
CA GLN A 213 5.96 12.71 1.91
C GLN A 213 4.72 13.42 1.38
N PRO A 214 3.52 13.10 1.89
CA PRO A 214 2.28 13.78 1.52
C PRO A 214 2.30 15.23 2.02
N ALA A 215 1.55 16.10 1.36
CA ALA A 215 1.39 17.48 1.82
C ALA A 215 0.67 17.54 3.17
N GLN A 216 -0.23 16.59 3.43
CA GLN A 216 -1.01 16.50 4.66
C GLN A 216 -0.99 15.06 5.20
N ARG A 217 -0.82 14.89 6.51
CA ARG A 217 -0.77 13.57 7.16
C ARG A 217 -2.03 12.73 6.92
N TRP A 218 -3.19 13.37 6.91
CA TRP A 218 -4.48 12.69 6.72
C TRP A 218 -4.64 12.00 5.34
N GLU A 219 -3.85 12.40 4.34
CA GLU A 219 -3.88 11.76 3.01
C GLU A 219 -3.56 10.26 3.06
N VAL A 220 -2.73 9.87 4.02
CA VAL A 220 -2.21 8.49 4.14
C VAL A 220 -2.77 7.72 5.33
N GLU A 221 -3.75 8.31 6.03
CA GLU A 221 -4.41 7.64 7.14
C GLU A 221 -5.34 6.53 6.65
N GLY A 222 -5.07 5.31 7.13
CA GLY A 222 -5.91 4.15 6.87
C GLY A 222 -7.08 4.05 7.86
N ILE A 223 -8.27 3.75 7.35
CA ILE A 223 -9.48 3.56 8.17
C ILE A 223 -9.59 2.09 8.60
N ASN A 224 -9.36 1.83 9.88
CA ASN A 224 -9.41 0.49 10.46
C ASN A 224 -10.55 0.29 11.46
N ASN A 225 -11.16 1.37 11.94
CA ASN A 225 -12.27 1.36 12.88
C ASN A 225 -13.21 2.56 12.65
N LYS A 226 -14.37 2.53 13.32
CA LYS A 226 -15.41 3.58 13.16
C LYS A 226 -14.97 4.95 13.67
N MET A 227 -14.05 5.01 14.64
CA MET A 227 -13.54 6.28 15.17
C MET A 227 -12.63 6.96 14.13
N GLN A 228 -11.71 6.21 13.51
CA GLN A 228 -10.89 6.72 12.41
C GLN A 228 -11.75 7.19 11.23
N LEU A 229 -12.81 6.44 10.89
CA LEU A 229 -13.76 6.86 9.86
C LEU A 229 -14.37 8.22 10.21
N ALA A 230 -14.94 8.37 11.41
CA ALA A 230 -15.56 9.63 11.85
C ALA A 230 -14.55 10.80 11.91
N THR A 231 -13.27 10.51 12.23
CA THR A 231 -12.21 11.53 12.22
C THR A 231 -11.94 12.02 10.80
N LEU A 232 -11.80 11.10 9.84
CA LEU A 232 -11.52 11.47 8.45
C LEU A 232 -12.73 12.10 7.73
N GLU A 233 -13.97 11.80 8.16
CA GLU A 233 -15.17 12.51 7.67
C GLU A 233 -15.18 14.00 8.02
N ARG A 234 -14.47 14.42 9.07
CA ARG A 234 -14.35 15.85 9.43
C ARG A 234 -13.29 16.57 8.61
N VAL A 235 -12.38 15.83 8.00
CA VAL A 235 -11.32 16.37 7.14
C VAL A 235 -11.80 16.53 5.70
N TRP A 236 -12.73 15.66 5.27
CA TRP A 236 -13.35 15.71 3.94
C TRP A 236 -14.18 16.99 3.76
#